data_fb330e8a7ea710040d686fe6d2d92b24
#
_entry.id   fb330e8a7ea710040d686fe6d2d92b24
#
_cell.length_a   1.000
_cell.length_b   1.000
_cell.length_c   1.000
_cell.angle_alpha   90.00
_cell.angle_beta   90.00
_cell.angle_gamma   90.00
#
_symmetry.space_group_name_H-M   'P 1'
#
loop_
_entity.id
_entity.type
_entity.pdbx_description
1 polymer ?
#
loop_
_entity_poly.entity_id
_entity_poly.type
_entity_poly.pdbx_seq_one_letter_code
_entity_poly.pdbx_strand_id
1 'polypeptide(L)' 'MYNSQEIASRIKSRAKAQGHSIGTVLTDCGLGINTVSKISKGTDILTLNFAKIADYLDCSVDYLLGRTDKPEVNR' A
#
# COMPACT_ATOMS: atom_id res chain seq x y z
N MET A 1 -7.06 16.44 0.32
CA MET A 1 -6.03 16.03 1.27
C MET A 1 -6.07 14.52 1.44
N TYR A 2 -4.92 13.90 1.65
CA TYR A 2 -4.84 12.45 1.74
C TYR A 2 -5.28 11.96 3.12
N ASN A 3 -5.94 10.80 3.14
CA ASN A 3 -6.45 10.21 4.37
C ASN A 3 -5.66 8.93 4.67
N SER A 4 -4.96 8.92 5.79
CA SER A 4 -4.10 7.79 6.19
C SER A 4 -4.87 6.48 6.32
N GLN A 5 -6.08 6.52 6.86
CA GLN A 5 -6.91 5.33 7.02
C GLN A 5 -7.34 4.77 5.67
N GLU A 6 -7.65 5.65 4.71
CA GLU A 6 -8.00 5.23 3.35
C GLU A 6 -6.82 4.61 2.64
N ILE A 7 -5.62 5.19 2.81
CA ILE A 7 -4.40 4.63 2.22
C ILE A 7 -4.19 3.21 2.74
N ALA A 8 -4.27 3.02 4.05
CA ALA A 8 -4.13 1.69 4.66
C ALA A 8 -5.20 0.73 4.14
N SER A 9 -6.44 1.20 4.01
CA SER A 9 -7.55 0.39 3.50
C SER A 9 -7.32 -0.02 2.05
N ARG A 10 -6.82 0.88 1.21
CA ARG A 10 -6.51 0.58 -0.19
C ARG A 10 -5.41 -0.46 -0.32
N ILE A 11 -4.37 -0.37 0.53
CA ILE A 11 -3.31 -1.38 0.57
C ILE A 11 -3.90 -2.76 0.90
N LYS A 12 -4.72 -2.83 1.92
CA LYS A 12 -5.36 -4.09 2.34
C LYS A 12 -6.27 -4.65 1.26
N SER A 13 -7.11 -3.80 0.66
CA SER A 13 -8.04 -4.22 -0.39
C SER A 13 -7.29 -4.75 -1.61
N ARG A 14 -6.23 -4.05 -2.03
CA ARG A 14 -5.45 -4.47 -3.18
C ARG A 14 -4.73 -5.78 -2.91
N ALA A 15 -4.16 -5.93 -1.71
CA ALA A 15 -3.52 -7.19 -1.32
C ALA A 15 -4.51 -8.34 -1.41
N LYS A 16 -5.70 -8.17 -0.87
CA LYS A 16 -6.74 -9.19 -0.92
C LYS A 16 -7.14 -9.51 -2.37
N ALA A 17 -7.29 -8.50 -3.21
CA ALA A 17 -7.64 -8.68 -4.62
C ALA A 17 -6.56 -9.47 -5.37
N GLN A 18 -5.30 -9.34 -4.95
CA GLN A 18 -4.17 -10.06 -5.55
C GLN A 18 -3.92 -11.42 -4.89
N GLY A 19 -4.74 -11.80 -3.92
CA GLY A 19 -4.61 -13.09 -3.25
C GLY A 19 -3.49 -13.15 -2.20
N HIS A 20 -3.08 -11.99 -1.66
CA HIS A 20 -2.01 -11.92 -0.67
C HIS A 20 -2.55 -11.49 0.69
N SER A 21 -1.98 -12.04 1.77
CA SER A 21 -2.21 -11.49 3.09
C SER A 21 -1.29 -10.28 3.31
N ILE A 22 -1.72 -9.35 4.16
CA ILE A 22 -0.90 -8.18 4.47
C ILE A 22 0.44 -8.58 5.08
N GLY A 23 0.44 -9.58 5.95
CA GLY A 23 1.69 -10.07 6.55
C GLY A 23 2.68 -10.53 5.49
N THR A 24 2.21 -11.28 4.49
CA THR A 24 3.05 -11.74 3.38
C THR A 24 3.60 -10.58 2.58
N VAL A 25 2.74 -9.61 2.24
CA VAL A 25 3.16 -8.43 1.47
C VAL A 25 4.28 -7.69 2.19
N LEU A 26 4.10 -7.42 3.48
CA LEU A 26 5.07 -6.66 4.26
C LEU A 26 6.37 -7.43 4.44
N THR A 27 6.29 -8.73 4.71
CA THR A 27 7.46 -9.57 4.87
C THR A 27 8.28 -9.62 3.58
N ASP A 28 7.61 -9.82 2.45
CA ASP A 28 8.27 -9.90 1.15
C ASP A 28 8.88 -8.57 0.73
N CYS A 29 8.30 -7.46 1.17
CA CYS A 29 8.86 -6.12 0.94
C CYS A 29 9.97 -5.76 1.92
N GLY A 30 10.25 -6.63 2.91
CA GLY A 30 11.26 -6.34 3.93
C GLY A 30 10.81 -5.33 4.97
N LEU A 31 9.50 -5.22 5.20
CA LEU A 31 8.93 -4.25 6.13
C LEU A 31 8.36 -4.95 7.36
N GLY A 32 8.26 -4.21 8.47
CA GLY A 32 7.67 -4.74 9.69
C GLY A 32 6.16 -4.97 9.56
N ILE A 33 5.65 -5.95 10.30
CA ILE A 33 4.23 -6.34 10.22
C ILE A 33 3.28 -5.22 10.70
N ASN A 34 3.79 -4.23 11.43
CA ASN A 34 3.00 -3.11 11.93
C ASN A 34 2.95 -1.93 10.95
N THR A 35 3.57 -2.04 9.77
CA THR A 35 3.70 -0.94 8.83
C THR A 35 2.34 -0.36 8.42
N VAL A 36 1.40 -1.21 8.02
CA VAL A 36 0.08 -0.73 7.58
C VAL A 36 -0.69 -0.12 8.75
N SER A 37 -0.57 -0.72 9.92
CA SER A 37 -1.19 -0.20 11.14
C SER A 37 -0.67 1.21 11.46
N LYS A 38 0.64 1.42 11.35
CA LYS A 38 1.25 2.73 11.55
C LYS A 38 0.78 3.74 10.52
N ILE A 39 0.65 3.34 9.25
CA ILE A 39 0.12 4.21 8.20
C ILE A 39 -1.29 4.66 8.57
N SER A 40 -2.15 3.74 9.01
CA SER A 40 -3.53 4.08 9.36
C SER A 40 -3.62 5.07 10.51
N LYS A 41 -2.59 5.11 11.37
CA LYS A 41 -2.51 6.04 12.50
C LYS A 41 -1.86 7.37 12.12
N GLY A 42 -1.48 7.55 10.86
CA GLY A 42 -0.89 8.78 10.37
C GLY A 42 0.62 8.82 10.38
N THR A 43 1.29 7.72 10.68
CA THR A 43 2.75 7.65 10.62
C THR A 43 3.20 7.61 9.16
N ASP A 44 4.14 8.47 8.81
CA ASP A 44 4.70 8.47 7.46
C ASP A 44 5.53 7.23 7.20
N ILE A 45 5.52 6.81 5.93
CA ILE A 45 6.36 5.72 5.45
C ILE A 45 7.36 6.27 4.45
N LEU A 46 8.55 5.70 4.41
CA LEU A 46 9.56 6.11 3.44
C LEU A 46 9.03 5.89 2.03
N THR A 47 9.32 6.84 1.14
CA THR A 47 8.84 6.80 -0.25
C THR A 47 9.20 5.49 -0.95
N LEU A 48 10.45 5.04 -0.79
CA LEU A 48 10.89 3.80 -1.44
C LEU A 48 10.17 2.57 -0.89
N ASN A 49 9.84 2.57 0.39
CA ASN A 49 9.08 1.48 0.99
C ASN A 49 7.64 1.46 0.47
N PHE A 50 7.05 2.63 0.31
CA PHE A 50 5.71 2.74 -0.26
C PHE A 50 5.70 2.27 -1.72
N ALA A 51 6.72 2.64 -2.49
CA ALA A 51 6.87 2.18 -3.87
C ALA A 51 7.01 0.67 -3.95
N LYS A 52 7.74 0.05 -3.02
CA LYS A 52 7.87 -1.41 -2.95
C LYS A 52 6.52 -2.10 -2.76
N ILE A 53 5.68 -1.54 -1.89
CA ILE A 53 4.34 -2.07 -1.67
C ILE A 53 3.52 -1.97 -2.95
N ALA A 54 3.55 -0.83 -3.62
CA ALA A 54 2.80 -0.63 -4.85
C ALA A 54 3.27 -1.61 -5.94
N ASP A 55 4.58 -1.78 -6.10
CA ASP A 55 5.15 -2.72 -7.07
C ASP A 55 4.72 -4.16 -6.77
N TYR A 56 4.79 -4.54 -5.50
CA TYR A 56 4.40 -5.89 -5.09
C TYR A 56 2.93 -6.16 -5.40
N LEU A 57 2.09 -5.16 -5.20
CA LEU A 57 0.64 -5.27 -5.41
C LEU A 57 0.24 -5.00 -6.87
N ASP A 58 1.22 -4.75 -7.74
CA ASP A 58 0.99 -4.49 -9.16
C ASP A 58 -0.01 -3.35 -9.37
N CYS A 59 0.21 -2.26 -8.67
CA CYS A 59 -0.62 -1.07 -8.80
C CYS A 59 0.23 0.19 -8.69
N SER A 60 -0.36 1.32 -9.06
CA SER A 60 0.34 2.60 -8.99
C SER A 60 0.32 3.15 -7.57
N VAL A 61 1.32 3.98 -7.24
CA VAL A 61 1.33 4.75 -6.01
C VAL A 61 0.12 5.67 -5.95
N ASP A 62 -0.26 6.26 -7.08
CA ASP A 62 -1.44 7.12 -7.17
C ASP A 62 -2.72 6.39 -6.74
N TYR A 63 -2.85 5.11 -7.12
CA TYR A 63 -3.99 4.31 -6.71
C TYR A 63 -4.03 4.14 -5.19
N LEU A 64 -2.89 3.82 -4.59
CA LEU A 64 -2.81 3.64 -3.13
C LEU A 64 -3.07 4.94 -2.39
N LEU A 65 -2.67 6.08 -2.95
CA LEU A 65 -2.92 7.39 -2.36
C LEU A 65 -4.37 7.86 -2.53
N GLY A 66 -5.14 7.19 -3.39
CA GLY A 66 -6.52 7.59 -3.66
C GLY A 66 -6.65 8.66 -4.72
N ARG A 67 -5.60 8.91 -5.50
CA ARG A 67 -5.63 9.92 -6.56
C ARG A 67 -6.31 9.42 -7.83
N THR A 68 -6.45 8.12 -7.97
CA THR A 68 -7.11 7.50 -9.10
C THR A 68 -7.81 6.23 -8.64
N ASP A 69 -8.88 5.85 -9.31
CA ASP A 69 -9.59 4.59 -9.07
C ASP A 69 -9.02 3.45 -9.90
N LYS A 70 -8.08 3.75 -10.79
CA LYS A 70 -7.48 2.75 -11.68
C LYS A 70 -6.16 2.28 -11.10
N PRO A 71 -6.02 0.98 -10.80
CA PRO A 71 -4.78 0.47 -10.22
C PRO A 71 -3.62 0.39 -11.21
N GLU A 72 -3.88 0.46 -12.50
CA GLU A 72 -2.86 0.25 -13.52
C GLU A 72 -1.68 1.22 -13.37
N VAL A 73 -0.48 0.67 -13.52
CA VAL A 73 0.74 1.47 -13.55
C VAL A 73 0.84 2.16 -14.88
N ASN A 74 1.06 3.47 -14.88
CA ASN A 74 1.29 4.23 -16.10
C ASN A 74 2.75 4.05 -16.51
N ARG A 75 2.96 3.29 -17.55
CA ARG A 75 4.30 2.94 -18.04
C ARG A 75 4.64 3.62 -19.36
#